data_a2a89eb8a5edef76fc5719483fc6178e
#
_entry.id   a2a89eb8a5edef76fc5719483fc6178e
#
_cell.length_a   1.000
_cell.length_b   1.000
_cell.length_c   1.000
_cell.angle_alpha   90.00
_cell.angle_beta   90.00
_cell.angle_gamma   90.00
#
_symmetry.space_group_name_H-M   'P 1'
#
loop_
_entity.id
_entity.type
_entity.pdbx_description
1 polymer ?
#
loop_
_entity_poly.entity_id
_entity_poly.type
_entity_poly.pdbx_seq_one_letter_code
_entity_poly.pdbx_strand_id
1 'polypeptide(L)'
;MNLPRAGVRSDFRRFEELHDKCDKVDTALTAFKLSSTLQLGDLQRLETKATNLVDAINELLMQIKEKTSYGVVSGLTVTAQGVPDMSVNVSSGVIYMQDGERFEVVADTMNVIEADADNPRIDIIYINGIGVVSYYPGTAAEVPEAPETPSSSQLLAEIVVAKNAIKIETENITDKRKLIVS
;
A
#
# COMPACT_ATOMS: atom_id res chain seq x y z
N MET A 1 39.54 -44.61 64.17
CA MET A 1 39.69 -43.83 62.90
C MET A 1 38.45 -42.93 62.73
N ASN A 2 38.54 -41.67 63.20
CA ASN A 2 37.40 -40.73 63.14
C ASN A 2 37.53 -39.95 61.87
N LEU A 3 36.64 -40.19 60.93
CA LEU A 3 36.51 -39.34 59.69
C LEU A 3 35.88 -37.98 60.04
N PRO A 4 36.37 -36.87 59.48
CA PRO A 4 35.86 -35.60 59.83
C PRO A 4 34.44 -35.39 59.19
N ARG A 5 33.43 -35.32 60.10
CA ARG A 5 32.02 -35.03 59.72
C ARG A 5 31.73 -33.57 59.33
N ALA A 6 32.75 -32.72 59.19
CA ALA A 6 32.57 -31.29 58.95
C ALA A 6 32.27 -30.94 57.47
N GLY A 7 32.76 -31.71 56.50
CA GLY A 7 32.58 -31.45 55.10
C GLY A 7 31.14 -31.69 54.60
N VAL A 8 30.51 -32.70 55.02
CA VAL A 8 29.17 -33.09 54.54
C VAL A 8 28.07 -32.10 54.93
N ARG A 9 28.18 -31.41 56.06
CA ARG A 9 27.21 -30.41 56.51
C ARG A 9 27.32 -29.09 55.70
N SER A 10 28.49 -28.72 55.21
CA SER A 10 28.69 -27.53 54.39
C SER A 10 28.16 -27.72 52.97
N ASP A 11 28.31 -28.93 52.43
CA ASP A 11 27.83 -29.26 51.09
C ASP A 11 26.30 -29.37 51.04
N PHE A 12 25.70 -29.91 52.15
CA PHE A 12 24.25 -29.97 52.25
C PHE A 12 23.61 -28.58 52.34
N ARG A 13 24.19 -27.64 53.10
CA ARG A 13 23.72 -26.25 53.15
C ARG A 13 23.85 -25.55 51.79
N ARG A 14 24.94 -25.76 51.08
CA ARG A 14 25.10 -25.23 49.71
C ARG A 14 24.05 -25.79 48.78
N PHE A 15 23.69 -27.05 48.92
CA PHE A 15 22.66 -27.67 48.09
C PHE A 15 21.27 -27.08 48.40
N GLU A 16 20.94 -26.88 49.66
CA GLU A 16 19.69 -26.21 50.06
C GLU A 16 19.62 -24.77 49.58
N GLU A 17 20.71 -23.99 49.65
CA GLU A 17 20.79 -22.61 49.14
C GLU A 17 20.65 -22.57 47.60
N LEU A 18 21.19 -23.57 46.90
CA LEU A 18 21.06 -23.67 45.44
C LEU A 18 19.62 -23.99 45.04
N HIS A 19 19.02 -24.93 45.77
CA HIS A 19 17.63 -25.32 45.55
C HIS A 19 16.67 -24.14 45.77
N ASP A 20 16.82 -23.40 46.85
CA ASP A 20 16.05 -22.21 47.18
C ASP A 20 16.22 -21.09 46.11
N LYS A 21 17.41 -20.97 45.52
CA LYS A 21 17.66 -20.05 44.40
C LYS A 21 16.96 -20.51 43.12
N CYS A 22 16.97 -21.78 42.78
CA CYS A 22 16.26 -22.34 41.62
C CYS A 22 14.76 -22.12 41.76
N ASP A 23 14.17 -22.37 42.91
CA ASP A 23 12.74 -22.15 43.15
C ASP A 23 12.34 -20.67 42.99
N LYS A 24 13.20 -19.74 43.44
CA LYS A 24 13.00 -18.30 43.28
C LYS A 24 13.07 -17.88 41.81
N VAL A 25 13.99 -18.44 41.04
CA VAL A 25 14.10 -18.19 39.58
C VAL A 25 12.89 -18.74 38.86
N ASP A 26 12.44 -19.93 39.14
CA ASP A 26 11.24 -20.52 38.54
C ASP A 26 9.98 -19.73 38.88
N THR A 27 9.85 -19.26 40.11
CA THR A 27 8.74 -18.40 40.52
C THR A 27 8.78 -17.06 39.78
N ALA A 28 9.95 -16.44 39.66
CA ALA A 28 10.12 -15.17 38.92
C ALA A 28 9.87 -15.34 37.42
N LEU A 29 10.32 -16.44 36.82
CA LEU A 29 10.09 -16.78 35.43
C LEU A 29 8.59 -17.00 35.13
N THR A 30 7.91 -17.70 36.03
CA THR A 30 6.46 -17.92 35.92
C THR A 30 5.68 -16.62 36.05
N ALA A 31 6.05 -15.74 36.99
CA ALA A 31 5.45 -14.42 37.14
C ALA A 31 5.71 -13.52 35.90
N PHE A 32 6.91 -13.58 35.34
CA PHE A 32 7.24 -12.86 34.11
C PHE A 32 6.43 -13.36 32.90
N LYS A 33 6.32 -14.68 32.73
CA LYS A 33 5.49 -15.28 31.67
C LYS A 33 4.03 -14.86 31.81
N LEU A 34 3.48 -14.93 33.01
CA LEU A 34 2.10 -14.54 33.28
C LEU A 34 1.87 -13.05 33.03
N SER A 35 2.80 -12.18 33.47
CA SER A 35 2.74 -10.73 33.24
C SER A 35 2.83 -10.40 31.74
N SER A 36 3.72 -11.02 30.99
CA SER A 36 3.83 -10.81 29.56
C SER A 36 2.59 -11.27 28.79
N THR A 37 2.01 -12.39 29.17
CA THR A 37 0.75 -12.89 28.59
C THR A 37 -0.42 -11.97 28.88
N LEU A 38 -0.50 -11.41 30.10
CA LEU A 38 -1.54 -10.42 30.47
C LEU A 38 -1.39 -9.08 29.74
N GLN A 39 -0.16 -8.64 29.46
CA GLN A 39 0.11 -7.38 28.75
C GLN A 39 -0.04 -7.48 27.23
N LEU A 40 0.34 -8.62 26.66
CA LEU A 40 0.34 -8.84 25.20
C LEU A 40 -0.90 -9.61 24.73
N GLY A 41 -1.74 -10.10 25.65
CA GLY A 41 -2.82 -11.03 25.35
C GLY A 41 -2.34 -12.45 25.08
N ASP A 42 -3.28 -13.34 24.84
CA ASP A 42 -3.00 -14.73 24.49
C ASP A 42 -2.74 -14.84 22.99
N LEU A 43 -1.50 -15.07 22.61
CA LEU A 43 -1.08 -15.25 21.21
C LEU A 43 -1.80 -16.44 20.52
N GLN A 44 -2.30 -17.42 21.28
CA GLN A 44 -3.08 -18.53 20.71
C GLN A 44 -4.47 -18.12 20.25
N ARG A 45 -4.96 -16.93 20.64
CA ARG A 45 -6.23 -16.36 20.20
C ARG A 45 -6.08 -15.46 18.97
N LEU A 46 -4.85 -15.21 18.51
CA LEU A 46 -4.63 -14.49 17.25
C LEU A 46 -4.95 -15.43 16.08
N GLU A 47 -5.89 -15.05 15.26
CA GLU A 47 -6.24 -15.75 14.01
C GLU A 47 -5.19 -15.52 12.91
N THR A 48 -3.90 -15.63 13.27
CA THR A 48 -2.77 -15.51 12.36
C THR A 48 -1.93 -16.76 12.38
N LYS A 49 -1.15 -17.02 11.34
CA LYS A 49 -0.17 -18.10 11.28
C LYS A 49 1.15 -17.72 11.96
N ALA A 50 1.27 -16.50 12.41
CA ALA A 50 2.47 -15.94 12.99
C ALA A 50 2.76 -16.53 14.38
N THR A 51 4.03 -16.76 14.66
CA THR A 51 4.50 -17.33 15.94
C THR A 51 4.99 -16.25 16.91
N ASN A 52 5.04 -15.00 16.50
CA ASN A 52 5.42 -13.85 17.33
C ASN A 52 4.60 -12.60 16.93
N LEU A 53 4.61 -11.60 17.80
CA LEU A 53 3.81 -10.38 17.65
C LEU A 53 4.19 -9.56 16.40
N VAL A 54 5.47 -9.49 16.07
CA VAL A 54 5.95 -8.73 14.90
C VAL A 54 5.44 -9.35 13.60
N ASP A 55 5.54 -10.67 13.48
CA ASP A 55 5.04 -11.39 12.31
C ASP A 55 3.51 -11.33 12.24
N ALA A 56 2.79 -11.38 13.38
CA ALA A 56 1.35 -11.20 13.42
C ALA A 56 0.92 -9.81 12.91
N ILE A 57 1.62 -8.75 13.32
CA ILE A 57 1.36 -7.39 12.82
C ILE A 57 1.64 -7.31 11.33
N ASN A 58 2.75 -7.87 10.85
CA ASN A 58 3.08 -7.87 9.44
C ASN A 58 2.06 -8.65 8.60
N GLU A 59 1.59 -9.80 9.10
CA GLU A 59 0.53 -10.59 8.45
C GLU A 59 -0.78 -9.79 8.36
N LEU A 60 -1.19 -9.11 9.44
CA LEU A 60 -2.36 -8.23 9.44
C LEU A 60 -2.21 -7.06 8.46
N LEU A 61 -1.03 -6.44 8.42
CA LEU A 61 -0.75 -5.36 7.46
C LEU A 61 -0.84 -5.86 6.01
N MET A 62 -0.34 -7.06 5.71
CA MET A 62 -0.49 -7.69 4.40
C MET A 62 -1.96 -7.94 4.06
N GLN A 63 -2.73 -8.52 4.97
CA GLN A 63 -4.16 -8.77 4.77
C GLN A 63 -4.97 -7.48 4.57
N ILE A 64 -4.63 -6.41 5.28
CA ILE A 64 -5.24 -5.10 5.09
C ILE A 64 -4.91 -4.56 3.70
N LYS A 65 -3.65 -4.63 3.27
CA LYS A 65 -3.23 -4.20 1.93
C LYS A 65 -3.93 -4.99 0.82
N GLU A 66 -4.08 -6.30 0.96
CA GLU A 66 -4.78 -7.14 -0.01
C GLU A 66 -6.29 -6.85 -0.07
N LYS A 67 -6.91 -6.49 1.06
CA LYS A 67 -8.35 -6.19 1.16
C LYS A 67 -8.67 -4.72 0.88
N THR A 68 -7.69 -3.83 0.96
CA THR A 68 -7.92 -2.41 0.71
C THR A 68 -8.13 -2.21 -0.79
N SER A 69 -9.33 -1.80 -1.18
CA SER A 69 -9.63 -1.42 -2.54
C SER A 69 -8.70 -0.27 -2.94
N TYR A 70 -7.94 -0.44 -4.01
CA TYR A 70 -7.15 0.62 -4.61
C TYR A 70 -7.97 1.37 -5.65
N GLY A 71 -7.68 2.65 -5.82
CA GLY A 71 -8.38 3.53 -6.76
C GLY A 71 -8.55 4.94 -6.23
N VAL A 72 -9.33 5.72 -6.92
CA VAL A 72 -9.59 7.13 -6.62
C VAL A 72 -10.64 7.24 -5.50
N VAL A 73 -10.28 7.94 -4.42
CA VAL A 73 -11.18 8.28 -3.31
C VAL A 73 -12.01 9.51 -3.64
N SER A 74 -11.34 10.54 -4.22
CA SER A 74 -11.98 11.81 -4.56
C SER A 74 -11.20 12.55 -5.65
N GLY A 75 -11.89 13.38 -6.42
CA GLY A 75 -11.26 14.22 -7.43
C GLY A 75 -10.63 13.43 -8.58
N LEU A 76 -9.50 13.94 -9.09
CA LEU A 76 -8.74 13.36 -10.21
C LEU A 76 -9.56 13.25 -11.50
N THR A 77 -10.53 14.14 -11.65
CA THR A 77 -11.36 14.22 -12.87
C THR A 77 -10.57 14.88 -13.97
N VAL A 78 -10.55 14.28 -15.13
CA VAL A 78 -9.97 14.85 -16.35
C VAL A 78 -11.07 15.60 -17.11
N THR A 79 -10.83 16.85 -17.43
CA THR A 79 -11.80 17.73 -18.12
C THR A 79 -11.12 18.55 -19.22
N ALA A 80 -11.87 18.92 -20.25
CA ALA A 80 -11.40 19.88 -21.22
C ALA A 80 -11.18 21.27 -20.59
N GLN A 81 -10.39 22.11 -21.23
CA GLN A 81 -10.22 23.51 -20.83
C GLN A 81 -11.53 24.28 -20.97
N GLY A 82 -11.69 25.36 -20.20
CA GLY A 82 -12.85 26.25 -20.30
C GLY A 82 -12.95 26.94 -21.68
N VAL A 83 -11.81 27.18 -22.31
CA VAL A 83 -11.68 27.47 -23.74
C VAL A 83 -10.89 26.28 -24.31
N PRO A 84 -11.52 25.39 -25.06
CA PRO A 84 -10.87 24.19 -25.53
C PRO A 84 -9.63 24.44 -26.39
N ASP A 85 -8.54 23.79 -26.03
CA ASP A 85 -7.27 23.75 -26.76
C ASP A 85 -6.70 22.32 -26.74
N MET A 86 -5.44 22.14 -27.10
CA MET A 86 -4.74 20.85 -27.04
C MET A 86 -4.19 20.58 -25.64
N SER A 87 -5.02 20.82 -24.62
CA SER A 87 -4.70 20.43 -23.23
C SER A 87 -5.94 20.01 -22.44
N VAL A 88 -5.73 19.34 -21.33
CA VAL A 88 -6.77 18.91 -20.40
C VAL A 88 -6.39 19.25 -18.98
N ASN A 89 -7.38 19.52 -18.13
CA ASN A 89 -7.19 19.73 -16.71
C ASN A 89 -7.43 18.42 -15.95
N VAL A 90 -6.58 18.16 -14.97
CA VAL A 90 -6.79 17.12 -13.97
C VAL A 90 -7.04 17.78 -12.62
N SER A 91 -8.21 17.55 -12.02
CA SER A 91 -8.52 18.13 -10.71
C SER A 91 -7.66 17.52 -9.61
N SER A 92 -7.44 18.26 -8.52
CA SER A 92 -6.86 17.70 -7.31
C SER A 92 -7.70 16.54 -6.78
N GLY A 93 -7.06 15.62 -6.04
CA GLY A 93 -7.78 14.50 -5.47
C GLY A 93 -6.91 13.57 -4.64
N VAL A 94 -7.50 12.47 -4.22
CA VAL A 94 -6.86 11.45 -3.39
C VAL A 94 -7.01 10.09 -4.04
N ILE A 95 -5.91 9.34 -4.06
CA ILE A 95 -5.85 7.99 -4.63
C ILE A 95 -5.09 7.05 -3.71
N TYR A 96 -5.52 5.78 -3.68
CA TYR A 96 -4.73 4.67 -3.16
C TYR A 96 -4.22 3.83 -4.32
N MET A 97 -2.92 3.58 -4.34
CA MET A 97 -2.28 2.71 -5.31
C MET A 97 -2.42 1.24 -4.92
N GLN A 98 -2.11 0.33 -5.84
CA GLN A 98 -2.27 -1.11 -5.64
C GLN A 98 -1.42 -1.67 -4.48
N ASP A 99 -0.29 -1.04 -4.17
CA ASP A 99 0.58 -1.37 -3.03
C ASP A 99 0.08 -0.83 -1.69
N GLY A 100 -1.04 -0.07 -1.71
CA GLY A 100 -1.66 0.57 -0.54
C GLY A 100 -1.09 1.95 -0.22
N GLU A 101 -0.15 2.50 -1.03
CA GLU A 101 0.30 3.87 -0.86
C GLU A 101 -0.83 4.86 -1.19
N ARG A 102 -0.93 5.92 -0.35
CA ARG A 102 -1.90 6.99 -0.48
C ARG A 102 -1.22 8.26 -0.97
N PHE A 103 -1.73 8.82 -2.05
CA PHE A 103 -1.27 10.10 -2.58
C PHE A 103 -2.36 11.15 -2.55
N GLU A 104 -1.96 12.36 -2.16
CA GLU A 104 -2.73 13.60 -2.38
C GLU A 104 -2.14 14.30 -3.59
N VAL A 105 -2.92 14.34 -4.66
CA VAL A 105 -2.49 14.85 -5.95
C VAL A 105 -3.05 16.26 -6.13
N VAL A 106 -2.19 17.21 -6.43
CA VAL A 106 -2.61 18.58 -6.76
C VAL A 106 -3.15 18.64 -8.20
N ALA A 107 -4.02 19.62 -8.45
CA ALA A 107 -4.53 19.86 -9.80
C ALA A 107 -3.39 20.19 -10.77
N ASP A 108 -3.48 19.68 -11.98
CA ASP A 108 -2.47 19.88 -13.01
C ASP A 108 -3.12 20.03 -14.40
N THR A 109 -2.37 20.59 -15.35
CA THR A 109 -2.77 20.69 -16.74
C THR A 109 -1.84 19.89 -17.62
N MET A 110 -2.40 18.92 -18.36
CA MET A 110 -1.66 18.05 -19.25
C MET A 110 -1.79 18.54 -20.71
N ASN A 111 -0.65 18.82 -21.34
CA ASN A 111 -0.62 19.11 -22.77
C ASN A 111 -0.73 17.81 -23.57
N VAL A 112 -1.67 17.78 -24.48
CA VAL A 112 -1.84 16.72 -25.48
C VAL A 112 -0.98 17.06 -26.68
N ILE A 113 -0.18 16.13 -27.17
CA ILE A 113 0.66 16.37 -28.35
C ILE A 113 -0.21 16.65 -29.61
N GLU A 114 0.36 17.33 -30.59
CA GLU A 114 -0.29 17.65 -31.85
C GLU A 114 -0.93 16.42 -32.50
N ALA A 115 -2.14 16.62 -33.06
CA ALA A 115 -2.87 15.55 -33.73
C ALA A 115 -2.14 15.09 -35.00
N ASP A 116 -2.26 13.80 -35.28
CA ASP A 116 -1.81 13.26 -36.56
C ASP A 116 -2.67 13.78 -37.72
N ALA A 117 -2.08 13.98 -38.91
CA ALA A 117 -2.77 14.53 -40.04
C ALA A 117 -3.69 13.51 -40.72
N ASP A 118 -3.38 12.24 -40.66
CA ASP A 118 -4.02 11.20 -41.44
C ASP A 118 -4.95 10.32 -40.61
N ASN A 119 -4.58 10.02 -39.36
CA ASN A 119 -5.26 9.04 -38.52
C ASN A 119 -5.58 9.57 -37.10
N PRO A 120 -6.71 9.15 -36.50
CA PRO A 120 -6.99 9.40 -35.10
C PRO A 120 -6.09 8.54 -34.20
N ARG A 121 -6.03 8.91 -32.91
CA ARG A 121 -5.38 8.11 -31.87
C ARG A 121 -6.16 8.20 -30.55
N ILE A 122 -5.86 7.29 -29.62
CA ILE A 122 -6.39 7.34 -28.26
C ILE A 122 -5.20 7.49 -27.30
N ASP A 123 -5.17 8.60 -26.56
CA ASP A 123 -4.16 8.91 -25.58
C ASP A 123 -4.69 8.59 -24.17
N ILE A 124 -3.82 8.40 -23.21
CA ILE A 124 -4.22 8.14 -21.82
C ILE A 124 -3.62 9.15 -20.83
N ILE A 125 -4.43 9.51 -19.83
CA ILE A 125 -4.00 10.18 -18.60
C ILE A 125 -4.02 9.17 -17.47
N TYR A 126 -2.94 9.07 -16.73
CA TYR A 126 -2.79 8.12 -15.63
C TYR A 126 -1.98 8.73 -14.48
N ILE A 127 -2.06 8.11 -13.31
CA ILE A 127 -1.16 8.39 -12.19
C ILE A 127 -0.14 7.26 -12.12
N ASN A 128 1.13 7.63 -12.08
CA ASN A 128 2.22 6.66 -11.94
C ASN A 128 2.41 6.19 -10.49
N GLY A 129 3.26 5.18 -10.28
CA GLY A 129 3.51 4.56 -8.98
C GLY A 129 4.07 5.47 -7.89
N ILE A 130 4.43 6.71 -8.21
CA ILE A 130 4.90 7.74 -7.26
C ILE A 130 3.90 8.89 -7.09
N GLY A 131 2.64 8.71 -7.53
CA GLY A 131 1.58 9.67 -7.33
C GLY A 131 1.59 10.89 -8.27
N VAL A 132 2.31 10.83 -9.38
CA VAL A 132 2.41 11.93 -10.35
C VAL A 132 1.48 11.68 -11.54
N VAL A 133 0.66 12.69 -11.90
CA VAL A 133 -0.15 12.67 -13.12
C VAL A 133 0.77 12.64 -14.34
N SER A 134 0.46 11.78 -15.27
CA SER A 134 1.27 11.55 -16.46
C SER A 134 0.39 11.37 -17.68
N TYR A 135 0.90 11.77 -18.84
CA TYR A 135 0.28 11.62 -20.13
C TYR A 135 1.06 10.62 -20.97
N TYR A 136 0.35 9.78 -21.72
CA TYR A 136 0.97 8.85 -22.65
C TYR A 136 0.18 8.82 -23.96
N PRO A 137 0.81 9.22 -25.10
CA PRO A 137 0.15 9.23 -26.39
C PRO A 137 0.01 7.82 -26.95
N GLY A 138 -1.13 7.57 -27.57
CA GLY A 138 -1.34 6.35 -28.33
C GLY A 138 -0.73 6.40 -29.73
N THR A 139 -0.86 5.31 -30.46
CA THR A 139 -0.44 5.20 -31.86
C THR A 139 -1.58 5.62 -32.78
N ALA A 140 -1.30 6.54 -33.71
CA ALA A 140 -2.27 6.93 -34.73
C ALA A 140 -2.52 5.79 -35.72
N ALA A 141 -3.79 5.45 -35.92
CA ALA A 141 -4.22 4.36 -36.79
C ALA A 141 -5.64 4.60 -37.30
N GLU A 142 -6.05 3.95 -38.39
CA GLU A 142 -7.41 4.02 -38.90
C GLU A 142 -8.45 3.58 -37.87
N VAL A 143 -8.11 2.56 -37.10
CA VAL A 143 -8.85 2.08 -35.90
C VAL A 143 -7.88 2.13 -34.72
N PRO A 144 -7.83 3.25 -33.97
CA PRO A 144 -6.89 3.39 -32.89
C PRO A 144 -7.29 2.59 -31.66
N GLU A 145 -6.29 2.04 -30.96
CA GLU A 145 -6.45 1.41 -29.66
C GLU A 145 -5.74 2.25 -28.58
N ALA A 146 -6.33 2.28 -27.38
CA ALA A 146 -5.67 2.92 -26.24
C ALA A 146 -4.40 2.13 -25.87
N PRO A 147 -3.31 2.84 -25.55
CA PRO A 147 -2.10 2.17 -25.06
C PRO A 147 -2.35 1.49 -23.71
N GLU A 148 -1.59 0.44 -23.42
CA GLU A 148 -1.63 -0.19 -22.12
C GLU A 148 -1.18 0.79 -21.02
N THR A 149 -1.90 0.80 -19.91
CA THR A 149 -1.50 1.59 -18.74
C THR A 149 -0.19 1.03 -18.18
N PRO A 150 0.85 1.85 -17.95
CA PRO A 150 2.11 1.40 -17.39
C PRO A 150 1.93 0.64 -16.06
N SER A 151 2.79 -0.34 -15.81
CA SER A 151 2.76 -1.12 -14.56
C SER A 151 2.83 -0.21 -13.32
N SER A 152 2.15 -0.61 -12.26
CA SER A 152 2.04 0.17 -11.01
C SER A 152 1.40 1.56 -11.18
N SER A 153 0.61 1.76 -12.23
CA SER A 153 -0.08 3.01 -12.52
C SER A 153 -1.60 2.83 -12.48
N GLN A 154 -2.33 3.94 -12.38
CA GLN A 154 -3.81 3.97 -12.36
C GLN A 154 -4.31 4.85 -13.51
N LEU A 155 -5.09 4.26 -14.42
CA LEU A 155 -5.73 4.98 -15.50
C LEU A 155 -6.79 5.96 -14.94
N LEU A 156 -6.77 7.20 -15.42
CA LEU A 156 -7.77 8.22 -15.10
C LEU A 156 -8.74 8.45 -16.25
N ALA A 157 -8.23 8.63 -17.45
CA ALA A 157 -9.06 8.88 -18.62
C ALA A 157 -8.38 8.43 -19.91
N GLU A 158 -9.21 8.15 -20.92
CA GLU A 158 -8.82 8.04 -22.31
C GLU A 158 -9.26 9.30 -23.07
N ILE A 159 -8.43 9.77 -23.98
CA ILE A 159 -8.67 10.96 -24.80
C ILE A 159 -8.63 10.55 -26.27
N VAL A 160 -9.75 10.69 -26.95
CA VAL A 160 -9.81 10.46 -28.40
C VAL A 160 -9.32 11.72 -29.12
N VAL A 161 -8.19 11.63 -29.77
CA VAL A 161 -7.61 12.71 -30.59
C VAL A 161 -7.93 12.45 -32.07
N ALA A 162 -8.88 13.18 -32.59
CA ALA A 162 -9.24 13.07 -34.01
C ALA A 162 -8.08 13.55 -34.90
N LYS A 163 -8.01 13.08 -36.14
CA LYS A 163 -7.04 13.59 -37.09
C LYS A 163 -7.21 15.10 -37.28
N ASN A 164 -6.10 15.83 -37.41
CA ASN A 164 -6.07 17.27 -37.52
C ASN A 164 -6.80 18.04 -36.42
N ALA A 165 -7.02 17.40 -35.22
CA ALA A 165 -7.62 18.09 -34.11
C ALA A 165 -6.72 19.23 -33.62
N ILE A 166 -7.33 20.37 -33.33
CA ILE A 166 -6.67 21.56 -32.78
C ILE A 166 -7.13 21.85 -31.34
N LYS A 167 -8.04 21.05 -30.82
CA LYS A 167 -8.61 21.18 -29.49
C LYS A 167 -9.12 19.82 -29.00
N ILE A 168 -9.18 19.67 -27.67
CA ILE A 168 -9.85 18.57 -26.98
C ILE A 168 -11.10 19.12 -26.32
N GLU A 169 -12.24 18.54 -26.62
CA GLU A 169 -13.54 18.85 -26.04
C GLU A 169 -13.99 17.77 -25.04
N THR A 170 -15.00 18.06 -24.24
CA THR A 170 -15.47 17.14 -23.19
C THR A 170 -15.89 15.79 -23.75
N GLU A 171 -16.49 15.75 -24.94
CA GLU A 171 -16.89 14.50 -25.59
C GLU A 171 -15.72 13.62 -26.05
N ASN A 172 -14.51 14.20 -26.16
CA ASN A 172 -13.31 13.46 -26.49
C ASN A 172 -12.72 12.70 -25.27
N ILE A 173 -13.19 13.00 -24.05
CA ILE A 173 -12.63 12.49 -22.81
C ILE A 173 -13.55 11.43 -22.22
N THR A 174 -13.04 10.21 -22.05
CA THR A 174 -13.75 9.12 -21.38
C THR A 174 -13.16 8.89 -20.02
N ASP A 175 -13.95 9.04 -18.95
CA ASP A 175 -13.53 8.76 -17.58
C ASP A 175 -13.32 7.26 -17.38
N LYS A 176 -12.14 6.88 -16.93
CA LYS A 176 -11.71 5.49 -16.64
C LYS A 176 -11.26 5.30 -15.21
N ARG A 177 -11.52 6.27 -14.33
CA ARG A 177 -11.13 6.16 -12.93
C ARG A 177 -11.77 4.96 -12.27
N LYS A 178 -10.99 4.17 -11.57
CA LYS A 178 -11.49 3.17 -10.63
C LYS A 178 -11.82 3.88 -9.31
N LEU A 179 -13.11 4.15 -9.06
CA LEU A 179 -13.54 4.79 -7.83
C LEU A 179 -13.61 3.78 -6.68
N ILE A 180 -13.12 4.19 -5.50
CA ILE A 180 -13.36 3.46 -4.25
C ILE A 180 -14.72 3.90 -3.74
N VAL A 181 -15.68 2.98 -3.77
CA VAL A 181 -17.02 3.22 -3.18
C VAL A 181 -16.91 2.91 -1.69
N SER A 182 -17.15 3.91 -0.87
CA SER A 182 -17.25 3.80 0.60
C SER A 182 -18.64 3.33 1.03
#